data_29d28c608154200c1fd8af89bbb25240
#
_entry.id   29d28c608154200c1fd8af89bbb25240
#
_cell.length_a   1.000
_cell.length_b   1.000
_cell.length_c   1.000
_cell.angle_alpha   90.00
_cell.angle_beta   90.00
_cell.angle_gamma   90.00
#
_symmetry.space_group_name_H-M   'P 1'
#
loop_
_entity.id
_entity.type
_entity.pdbx_description
1 polymer ?
#
loop_
_entity_poly.entity_id
_entity_poly.type
_entity_poly.pdbx_seq_one_letter_code
_entity_poly.pdbx_strand_id
1 'polypeptide(L)'
;MARLPRWEPEDPKFWKETGSAIAWRTCGITTFSLIFSFATWFVMSAIVVRLPAIGFKFTTMELFWLAAIPGFASGTLRLIHSYFIPVLGTRPVISIATIIKLIPMVWLGYAVQDLNTGFWTFMVIGFLSGMGGGDFSSYMPSTSIFFPKRLQGLSMGIQAGFGNFGVSVVQFVTPWIIGFAVFGAAVGGPQIFTKADAIKGAITVTKDNGVVKDVVINKPELASAITVVKDGNVVKDVVFQETDTIKGIKVDVKKDAAGKIVEVVPTKGIKVDVTRKPTGEITDVTVKNVIKKPMWVQNAAFWYVPFLILAFILCAVFLRSVTVKARGFKGQFEILSTRNRALTHSWNCTITYITTFGSFSGYAAAFPMMIKTIYGGFDGAPDPLAYAYLGPLIGGLIRVITGPLWDKWGGSVGMLYPILGMIGACLALIFGGYLTPTGLEKFPGFVYIMLFMFLMTGTANAATFRQYPIVFAYSPAKGAQMLGWTGAWAAYGPFIFTSLIGMAITKTGSAIPFFAGAAIFYAYANFLNWWYYTRKGSERFDFGNSGGTWWDKLSDGEKEKMKHIDLHQ
;
A
#
# COMPACT_ATOMS: atom_id res chain seq x y z
N MET A 1 -21.30 -31.82 5.56
CA MET A 1 -20.05 -31.70 4.76
C MET A 1 -20.13 -30.50 3.82
N ALA A 2 -19.05 -29.74 3.67
CA ALA A 2 -19.06 -28.52 2.89
C ALA A 2 -18.59 -28.68 1.43
N ARG A 3 -18.31 -29.91 0.99
CA ARG A 3 -17.92 -30.19 -0.40
C ARG A 3 -19.14 -30.45 -1.26
N LEU A 4 -19.16 -29.86 -2.46
CA LEU A 4 -20.18 -30.09 -3.45
C LEU A 4 -19.91 -31.44 -4.14
N PRO A 5 -20.91 -32.33 -4.24
CA PRO A 5 -20.72 -33.64 -4.87
C PRO A 5 -20.52 -33.54 -6.39
N ARG A 6 -21.12 -32.53 -7.02
CA ARG A 6 -21.05 -32.26 -8.46
C ARG A 6 -20.84 -30.76 -8.69
N TRP A 7 -19.94 -30.39 -9.60
CA TRP A 7 -19.74 -29.00 -10.02
C TRP A 7 -19.40 -28.95 -11.50
N GLU A 8 -20.34 -28.50 -12.32
CA GLU A 8 -20.25 -28.46 -13.78
C GLU A 8 -20.70 -27.06 -14.30
N PRO A 9 -19.90 -26.01 -14.07
CA PRO A 9 -20.31 -24.64 -14.38
C PRO A 9 -20.44 -24.36 -15.90
N GLU A 10 -19.86 -25.21 -16.75
CA GLU A 10 -19.97 -25.09 -18.22
C GLU A 10 -21.28 -25.66 -18.76
N ASP A 11 -22.00 -26.52 -17.98
CA ASP A 11 -23.33 -27.01 -18.34
C ASP A 11 -24.37 -25.90 -18.16
N PRO A 12 -25.06 -25.44 -19.26
CA PRO A 12 -26.01 -24.34 -19.19
C PRO A 12 -27.20 -24.61 -18.26
N LYS A 13 -27.66 -25.87 -18.19
CA LYS A 13 -28.78 -26.26 -17.35
C LYS A 13 -28.38 -26.21 -15.87
N PHE A 14 -27.27 -26.88 -15.53
CA PHE A 14 -26.72 -26.85 -14.16
C PHE A 14 -26.45 -25.44 -13.71
N TRP A 15 -25.86 -24.61 -14.58
CA TRP A 15 -25.56 -23.22 -14.28
C TRP A 15 -26.81 -22.41 -13.95
N LYS A 16 -27.87 -22.54 -14.76
CA LYS A 16 -29.11 -21.79 -14.58
C LYS A 16 -29.86 -22.24 -13.32
N GLU A 17 -29.91 -23.52 -13.03
CA GLU A 17 -30.73 -24.09 -11.94
C GLU A 17 -30.03 -23.97 -10.57
N THR A 18 -28.70 -24.10 -10.49
CA THR A 18 -28.00 -24.26 -9.21
C THR A 18 -26.65 -23.50 -9.19
N GLY A 19 -25.86 -23.62 -10.24
CA GLY A 19 -24.45 -23.15 -10.25
C GLY A 19 -24.31 -21.65 -10.04
N SER A 20 -25.12 -20.86 -10.75
CA SER A 20 -25.05 -19.40 -10.70
C SER A 20 -25.27 -18.83 -9.28
N ALA A 21 -26.29 -19.29 -8.57
CA ALA A 21 -26.58 -18.81 -7.21
C ALA A 21 -25.43 -19.11 -6.23
N ILE A 22 -24.85 -20.30 -6.31
CA ILE A 22 -23.72 -20.70 -5.46
C ILE A 22 -22.47 -19.89 -5.82
N ALA A 23 -22.17 -19.72 -7.10
CA ALA A 23 -21.00 -19.01 -7.58
C ALA A 23 -21.03 -17.53 -7.19
N TRP A 24 -22.13 -16.82 -7.45
CA TRP A 24 -22.26 -15.40 -7.10
C TRP A 24 -22.28 -15.17 -5.59
N ARG A 25 -22.93 -16.04 -4.81
CA ARG A 25 -22.86 -15.99 -3.34
C ARG A 25 -21.41 -16.17 -2.87
N THR A 26 -20.69 -17.15 -3.43
CA THR A 26 -19.27 -17.37 -3.09
C THR A 26 -18.44 -16.13 -3.43
N CYS A 27 -18.60 -15.59 -4.64
CA CYS A 27 -17.90 -14.37 -5.06
C CYS A 27 -18.21 -13.20 -4.13
N GLY A 28 -19.48 -12.96 -3.78
CA GLY A 28 -19.86 -11.86 -2.88
C GLY A 28 -19.24 -11.99 -1.49
N ILE A 29 -19.34 -13.16 -0.86
CA ILE A 29 -18.76 -13.39 0.48
C ILE A 29 -17.24 -13.29 0.45
N THR A 30 -16.58 -13.89 -0.53
CA THR A 30 -15.12 -13.84 -0.63
C THR A 30 -14.63 -12.43 -0.95
N THR A 31 -15.35 -11.67 -1.77
CA THR A 31 -15.03 -10.26 -2.05
C THR A 31 -15.16 -9.40 -0.80
N PHE A 32 -16.24 -9.56 -0.04
CA PHE A 32 -16.41 -8.87 1.25
C PHE A 32 -15.25 -9.16 2.21
N SER A 33 -14.90 -10.45 2.37
CA SER A 33 -13.73 -10.82 3.21
C SER A 33 -12.41 -10.25 2.66
N LEU A 34 -12.24 -10.19 1.33
CA LEU A 34 -11.01 -9.69 0.70
C LEU A 34 -10.80 -8.18 0.92
N ILE A 35 -11.89 -7.40 1.01
CA ILE A 35 -11.81 -5.97 1.37
C ILE A 35 -11.10 -5.80 2.71
N PHE A 36 -11.52 -6.56 3.73
CA PHE A 36 -10.90 -6.49 5.06
C PHE A 36 -9.52 -7.16 5.12
N SER A 37 -9.25 -8.13 4.26
CA SER A 37 -7.91 -8.68 4.06
C SER A 37 -6.94 -7.58 3.60
N PHE A 38 -7.31 -6.80 2.60
CA PHE A 38 -6.47 -5.72 2.11
C PHE A 38 -6.42 -4.53 3.06
N ALA A 39 -7.50 -4.24 3.79
CA ALA A 39 -7.47 -3.27 4.88
C ALA A 39 -6.45 -3.69 5.96
N THR A 40 -6.44 -4.97 6.36
CA THR A 40 -5.45 -5.52 7.30
C THR A 40 -4.03 -5.39 6.76
N TRP A 41 -3.82 -5.71 5.48
CA TRP A 41 -2.51 -5.59 4.84
C TRP A 41 -1.94 -4.16 4.89
N PHE A 42 -2.78 -3.16 4.69
CA PHE A 42 -2.36 -1.75 4.60
C PHE A 42 -2.55 -0.93 5.88
N VAL A 43 -3.03 -1.53 6.98
CA VAL A 43 -3.25 -0.80 8.25
C VAL A 43 -1.99 -0.12 8.77
N MET A 44 -0.83 -0.77 8.61
CA MET A 44 0.45 -0.19 9.04
C MET A 44 0.76 1.11 8.31
N SER A 45 0.46 1.24 7.02
CA SER A 45 0.67 2.47 6.26
C SER A 45 -0.10 3.67 6.81
N ALA A 46 -1.26 3.41 7.40
CA ALA A 46 -2.09 4.44 8.03
C ALA A 46 -1.65 4.76 9.48
N ILE A 47 -1.16 3.77 10.23
CA ILE A 47 -0.78 3.97 11.65
C ILE A 47 0.59 4.61 11.79
N VAL A 48 1.58 4.25 10.98
CA VAL A 48 2.96 4.71 11.13
C VAL A 48 3.10 6.23 11.13
N VAL A 49 2.23 6.95 10.42
CA VAL A 49 2.24 8.41 10.40
C VAL A 49 1.76 9.03 11.72
N ARG A 50 1.05 8.25 12.56
CA ARG A 50 0.51 8.68 13.86
C ARG A 50 1.44 8.36 15.03
N LEU A 51 2.24 7.30 14.94
CA LEU A 51 3.07 6.81 16.05
C LEU A 51 3.95 7.91 16.69
N PRO A 52 4.73 8.72 15.94
CA PRO A 52 5.51 9.77 16.56
C PRO A 52 4.67 10.85 17.25
N ALA A 53 3.50 11.13 16.71
CA ALA A 53 2.61 12.17 17.25
C ALA A 53 1.93 11.76 18.57
N ILE A 54 1.88 10.47 18.88
CA ILE A 54 1.38 9.94 20.17
C ILE A 54 2.49 9.59 21.15
N GLY A 55 3.77 9.78 20.77
CA GLY A 55 4.91 9.68 21.69
C GLY A 55 5.92 8.58 21.38
N PHE A 56 5.73 7.74 20.36
CA PHE A 56 6.74 6.76 19.96
C PHE A 56 7.96 7.43 19.33
N LYS A 57 9.15 7.00 19.76
CA LYS A 57 10.43 7.59 19.34
C LYS A 57 11.10 6.77 18.22
N PHE A 58 10.34 6.40 17.22
CA PHE A 58 10.90 5.70 16.06
C PHE A 58 11.54 6.68 15.08
N THR A 59 12.69 6.28 14.54
CA THR A 59 13.37 7.01 13.48
C THR A 59 12.54 6.99 12.18
N THR A 60 12.80 7.91 11.28
CA THR A 60 12.13 7.96 9.98
C THR A 60 12.29 6.65 9.22
N MET A 61 13.48 6.04 9.24
CA MET A 61 13.70 4.76 8.56
C MET A 61 12.93 3.61 9.20
N GLU A 62 12.85 3.54 10.54
CA GLU A 62 12.02 2.54 11.24
C GLU A 62 10.55 2.67 10.86
N LEU A 63 10.01 3.87 10.75
CA LEU A 63 8.63 4.09 10.29
C LEU A 63 8.40 3.59 8.86
N PHE A 64 9.37 3.80 7.96
CA PHE A 64 9.31 3.22 6.61
C PHE A 64 9.40 1.70 6.63
N TRP A 65 10.23 1.10 7.49
CA TRP A 65 10.28 -0.36 7.66
C TRP A 65 8.96 -0.94 8.18
N LEU A 66 8.31 -0.28 9.16
CA LEU A 66 7.00 -0.69 9.66
C LEU A 66 5.91 -0.63 8.58
N ALA A 67 5.95 0.36 7.70
CA ALA A 67 5.04 0.45 6.56
C ALA A 67 5.35 -0.59 5.46
N ALA A 68 6.61 -1.02 5.34
CA ALA A 68 7.10 -1.92 4.30
C ALA A 68 6.87 -3.41 4.62
N ILE A 69 7.07 -3.82 5.88
CA ILE A 69 7.12 -5.23 6.28
C ILE A 69 5.87 -6.05 5.93
N PRO A 70 4.64 -5.50 5.93
CA PRO A 70 3.47 -6.23 5.47
C PRO A 70 3.59 -6.69 4.00
N GLY A 71 4.30 -5.94 3.17
CA GLY A 71 4.56 -6.30 1.77
C GLY A 71 5.45 -7.55 1.64
N PHE A 72 6.46 -7.68 2.49
CA PHE A 72 7.31 -8.87 2.53
C PHE A 72 6.51 -10.14 2.86
N ALA A 73 5.71 -10.09 3.92
CA ALA A 73 4.85 -11.20 4.29
C ALA A 73 3.82 -11.54 3.20
N SER A 74 3.21 -10.51 2.60
CA SER A 74 2.23 -10.69 1.53
C SER A 74 2.81 -11.43 0.32
N GLY A 75 3.98 -11.02 -0.18
CA GLY A 75 4.65 -11.65 -1.31
C GLY A 75 4.97 -13.13 -1.02
N THR A 76 5.57 -13.39 0.14
CA THR A 76 5.94 -14.74 0.58
C THR A 76 4.71 -15.65 0.73
N LEU A 77 3.66 -15.16 1.38
CA LEU A 77 2.46 -15.94 1.62
C LEU A 77 1.65 -16.22 0.35
N ARG A 78 1.69 -15.34 -0.66
CA ARG A 78 1.02 -15.61 -1.96
C ARG A 78 1.54 -16.88 -2.62
N LEU A 79 2.84 -17.14 -2.52
CA LEU A 79 3.43 -18.37 -3.04
C LEU A 79 2.87 -19.63 -2.36
N ILE A 80 2.57 -19.54 -1.07
CA ILE A 80 2.07 -20.65 -0.26
C ILE A 80 0.55 -20.81 -0.40
N HIS A 81 -0.19 -19.72 -0.35
CA HIS A 81 -1.66 -19.72 -0.35
C HIS A 81 -2.28 -20.34 -1.60
N SER A 82 -1.65 -20.18 -2.76
CA SER A 82 -2.15 -20.77 -4.00
C SER A 82 -2.21 -22.30 -3.97
N TYR A 83 -1.41 -22.94 -3.09
CA TYR A 83 -1.40 -24.39 -2.89
C TYR A 83 -2.59 -24.91 -2.07
N PHE A 84 -3.09 -24.12 -1.14
CA PHE A 84 -4.07 -24.62 -0.16
C PHE A 84 -5.47 -24.85 -0.75
N ILE A 85 -5.90 -24.07 -1.74
CA ILE A 85 -7.26 -24.21 -2.32
C ILE A 85 -7.50 -25.58 -2.94
N PRO A 86 -6.60 -26.11 -3.81
CA PRO A 86 -6.80 -27.45 -4.36
C PRO A 86 -6.77 -28.56 -3.31
N VAL A 87 -6.00 -28.41 -2.24
CA VAL A 87 -5.81 -29.43 -1.20
C VAL A 87 -6.93 -29.42 -0.17
N LEU A 88 -7.21 -28.28 0.42
CA LEU A 88 -8.14 -28.13 1.54
C LEU A 88 -9.54 -27.68 1.10
N GLY A 89 -9.63 -27.01 -0.04
CA GLY A 89 -10.87 -26.44 -0.58
C GLY A 89 -11.13 -25.00 -0.10
N THR A 90 -12.05 -24.33 -0.78
CA THR A 90 -12.37 -22.89 -0.60
C THR A 90 -12.82 -22.58 0.83
N ARG A 91 -13.80 -23.30 1.37
CA ARG A 91 -14.40 -22.97 2.68
C ARG A 91 -13.41 -22.96 3.83
N PRO A 92 -12.64 -24.02 4.13
CA PRO A 92 -11.72 -24.00 5.27
C PRO A 92 -10.58 -23.00 5.08
N VAL A 93 -10.00 -22.92 3.87
CA VAL A 93 -8.88 -22.01 3.62
C VAL A 93 -9.30 -20.56 3.84
N ILE A 94 -10.40 -20.11 3.24
CA ILE A 94 -10.85 -18.72 3.35
C ILE A 94 -11.34 -18.41 4.77
N SER A 95 -12.04 -19.33 5.43
CA SER A 95 -12.48 -19.13 6.81
C SER A 95 -11.30 -18.96 7.78
N ILE A 96 -10.29 -19.84 7.69
CA ILE A 96 -9.09 -19.75 8.53
C ILE A 96 -8.31 -18.46 8.20
N ALA A 97 -8.10 -18.17 6.93
CA ALA A 97 -7.42 -16.95 6.49
C ALA A 97 -8.13 -15.69 6.98
N THR A 98 -9.46 -15.70 7.09
CA THR A 98 -10.23 -14.56 7.59
C THR A 98 -10.06 -14.39 9.10
N ILE A 99 -10.24 -15.46 9.90
CA ILE A 99 -10.24 -15.34 11.36
C ILE A 99 -8.84 -15.06 11.93
N ILE A 100 -7.80 -15.61 11.33
CA ILE A 100 -6.42 -15.44 11.82
C ILE A 100 -5.96 -13.98 11.80
N LYS A 101 -6.55 -13.14 10.97
CA LYS A 101 -6.28 -11.69 10.91
C LYS A 101 -6.70 -10.94 12.17
N LEU A 102 -7.56 -11.51 12.99
CA LEU A 102 -7.88 -10.94 14.30
C LEU A 102 -6.64 -10.83 15.19
N ILE A 103 -5.70 -11.77 15.08
CA ILE A 103 -4.49 -11.80 15.90
C ILE A 103 -3.69 -10.49 15.75
N PRO A 104 -3.19 -10.11 14.56
CA PRO A 104 -2.44 -8.86 14.41
C PRO A 104 -3.29 -7.63 14.68
N MET A 105 -4.59 -7.64 14.41
CA MET A 105 -5.43 -6.46 14.61
C MET A 105 -5.70 -6.20 16.09
N VAL A 106 -6.04 -7.22 16.85
CA VAL A 106 -6.22 -7.08 18.30
C VAL A 106 -4.89 -6.71 18.96
N TRP A 107 -3.80 -7.36 18.56
CA TRP A 107 -2.48 -7.05 19.10
C TRP A 107 -2.05 -5.62 18.77
N LEU A 108 -2.24 -5.15 17.53
CA LEU A 108 -1.96 -3.77 17.13
C LEU A 108 -2.75 -2.76 17.97
N GLY A 109 -4.05 -3.02 18.18
CA GLY A 109 -4.91 -2.14 18.97
C GLY A 109 -4.44 -1.97 20.41
N TYR A 110 -3.84 -2.98 21.03
CA TYR A 110 -3.24 -2.86 22.36
C TYR A 110 -1.82 -2.28 22.30
N ALA A 111 -1.01 -2.68 21.32
CA ALA A 111 0.38 -2.24 21.19
C ALA A 111 0.53 -0.72 21.04
N VAL A 112 -0.38 -0.05 20.34
CA VAL A 112 -0.34 1.42 20.15
C VAL A 112 -0.68 2.21 21.43
N GLN A 113 -1.18 1.56 22.47
CA GLN A 113 -1.54 2.20 23.73
C GLN A 113 -0.40 2.19 24.75
N ASP A 114 0.61 1.33 24.57
CA ASP A 114 1.77 1.23 25.44
C ASP A 114 3.02 1.78 24.73
N LEU A 115 3.52 2.92 25.22
CA LEU A 115 4.72 3.59 24.68
C LEU A 115 6.01 2.78 24.86
N ASN A 116 5.99 1.75 25.73
CA ASN A 116 7.11 0.83 25.90
C ASN A 116 7.14 -0.26 24.80
N THR A 117 6.09 -0.35 23.97
CA THR A 117 6.08 -1.30 22.86
C THR A 117 7.21 -0.98 21.88
N GLY A 118 8.17 -1.90 21.77
CA GLY A 118 9.37 -1.73 20.97
C GLY A 118 9.11 -1.88 19.46
N PHE A 119 10.08 -1.40 18.68
CA PHE A 119 10.08 -1.48 17.21
C PHE A 119 9.83 -2.91 16.69
N TRP A 120 10.51 -3.91 17.25
CA TRP A 120 10.40 -5.30 16.78
C TRP A 120 9.00 -5.90 17.02
N THR A 121 8.30 -5.49 18.08
CA THR A 121 6.91 -5.89 18.30
C THR A 121 6.03 -5.39 17.17
N PHE A 122 6.15 -4.12 16.78
CA PHE A 122 5.43 -3.57 15.64
C PHE A 122 5.84 -4.23 14.31
N MET A 123 7.11 -4.62 14.14
CA MET A 123 7.57 -5.38 12.98
C MET A 123 6.89 -6.74 12.86
N VAL A 124 6.75 -7.48 13.98
CA VAL A 124 6.03 -8.76 13.99
C VAL A 124 4.54 -8.55 13.69
N ILE A 125 3.90 -7.57 14.33
CA ILE A 125 2.49 -7.25 14.05
C ILE A 125 2.30 -6.87 12.58
N GLY A 126 3.18 -6.04 12.04
CA GLY A 126 3.16 -5.64 10.63
C GLY A 126 3.38 -6.82 9.68
N PHE A 127 4.32 -7.73 10.01
CA PHE A 127 4.50 -8.97 9.26
C PHE A 127 3.23 -9.82 9.25
N LEU A 128 2.61 -10.03 10.40
CA LEU A 128 1.36 -10.79 10.51
C LEU A 128 0.21 -10.09 9.78
N SER A 129 0.13 -8.76 9.77
CA SER A 129 -0.89 -8.02 9.02
C SER A 129 -0.77 -8.26 7.51
N GLY A 130 0.43 -8.55 7.01
CA GLY A 130 0.71 -8.92 5.62
C GLY A 130 0.01 -10.21 5.15
N MET A 131 -0.49 -11.05 6.07
CA MET A 131 -1.33 -12.21 5.72
C MET A 131 -2.53 -11.80 4.87
N GLY A 132 -3.11 -10.62 5.12
CA GLY A 132 -4.22 -10.11 4.33
C GLY A 132 -3.90 -9.92 2.84
N GLY A 133 -2.66 -9.53 2.52
CA GLY A 133 -2.21 -9.46 1.13
C GLY A 133 -1.93 -10.83 0.50
N GLY A 134 -1.51 -11.80 1.32
CA GLY A 134 -1.31 -13.19 0.92
C GLY A 134 -2.59 -13.89 0.45
N ASP A 135 -3.71 -13.55 1.06
CA ASP A 135 -5.04 -14.12 0.80
C ASP A 135 -5.46 -14.05 -0.68
N PHE A 136 -5.02 -13.04 -1.42
CA PHE A 136 -5.37 -12.86 -2.83
C PHE A 136 -5.16 -14.13 -3.65
N SER A 137 -4.07 -14.86 -3.39
CA SER A 137 -3.75 -16.11 -4.10
C SER A 137 -4.64 -17.30 -3.73
N SER A 138 -5.44 -17.20 -2.67
CA SER A 138 -6.48 -18.18 -2.34
C SER A 138 -7.85 -17.75 -2.84
N TYR A 139 -8.16 -16.47 -2.76
CA TYR A 139 -9.49 -15.96 -3.11
C TYR A 139 -9.73 -15.94 -4.61
N MET A 140 -8.75 -15.53 -5.42
CA MET A 140 -8.90 -15.52 -6.88
C MET A 140 -9.10 -16.90 -7.48
N PRO A 141 -8.31 -17.95 -7.16
CA PRO A 141 -8.57 -19.30 -7.61
C PRO A 141 -9.92 -19.84 -7.13
N SER A 142 -10.32 -19.52 -5.88
CA SER A 142 -11.63 -19.92 -5.36
C SER A 142 -12.76 -19.38 -6.22
N THR A 143 -12.69 -18.11 -6.62
CA THR A 143 -13.71 -17.54 -7.52
C THR A 143 -13.63 -18.18 -8.90
N SER A 144 -12.44 -18.30 -9.49
CA SER A 144 -12.26 -18.90 -10.82
C SER A 144 -12.88 -20.30 -10.95
N ILE A 145 -12.71 -21.16 -9.93
CA ILE A 145 -13.24 -22.53 -9.92
C ILE A 145 -14.78 -22.58 -9.97
N PHE A 146 -15.44 -21.60 -9.37
CA PHE A 146 -16.90 -21.57 -9.29
C PHE A 146 -17.57 -21.05 -10.56
N PHE A 147 -16.87 -20.33 -11.44
CA PHE A 147 -17.47 -19.68 -12.60
C PHE A 147 -17.13 -20.39 -13.92
N PRO A 148 -18.08 -20.41 -14.89
CA PRO A 148 -17.78 -20.86 -16.24
C PRO A 148 -16.79 -19.88 -16.91
N LYS A 149 -16.00 -20.37 -17.87
CA LYS A 149 -14.95 -19.58 -18.55
C LYS A 149 -15.43 -18.23 -19.05
N ARG A 150 -16.66 -18.18 -19.61
CA ARG A 150 -17.29 -16.95 -20.13
C ARG A 150 -17.50 -15.85 -19.09
N LEU A 151 -17.56 -16.18 -17.79
CA LEU A 151 -17.81 -15.26 -16.68
C LEU A 151 -16.60 -15.11 -15.72
N GLN A 152 -15.53 -15.88 -15.92
CA GLN A 152 -14.35 -15.81 -15.04
C GLN A 152 -13.71 -14.44 -15.04
N GLY A 153 -13.55 -13.80 -16.20
CA GLY A 153 -12.99 -12.45 -16.30
C GLY A 153 -13.79 -11.43 -15.50
N LEU A 154 -15.12 -11.45 -15.63
CA LEU A 154 -16.01 -10.56 -14.89
C LEU A 154 -15.93 -10.81 -13.38
N SER A 155 -16.07 -12.05 -12.93
CA SER A 155 -16.11 -12.39 -11.51
C SER A 155 -14.79 -12.12 -10.80
N MET A 156 -13.67 -12.47 -11.43
CA MET A 156 -12.34 -12.16 -10.91
C MET A 156 -12.06 -10.65 -10.94
N GLY A 157 -12.51 -9.94 -11.97
CA GLY A 157 -12.42 -8.48 -12.07
C GLY A 157 -13.18 -7.78 -10.93
N ILE A 158 -14.40 -8.23 -10.62
CA ILE A 158 -15.19 -7.75 -9.48
C ILE A 158 -14.42 -7.99 -8.18
N GLN A 159 -13.99 -9.24 -7.94
CA GLN A 159 -13.28 -9.59 -6.71
C GLN A 159 -11.96 -8.83 -6.55
N ALA A 160 -11.15 -8.75 -7.58
CA ALA A 160 -9.87 -8.02 -7.53
C ALA A 160 -10.06 -6.50 -7.39
N GLY A 161 -11.02 -5.93 -8.10
CA GLY A 161 -11.33 -4.49 -8.04
C GLY A 161 -11.81 -4.08 -6.65
N PHE A 162 -12.84 -4.71 -6.14
CA PHE A 162 -13.37 -4.42 -4.80
C PHE A 162 -12.41 -4.83 -3.69
N GLY A 163 -11.62 -5.91 -3.85
CA GLY A 163 -10.58 -6.26 -2.89
C GLY A 163 -9.55 -5.14 -2.73
N ASN A 164 -9.05 -4.58 -3.82
CA ASN A 164 -8.12 -3.45 -3.78
C ASN A 164 -8.73 -2.18 -3.14
N PHE A 165 -10.05 -2.03 -3.17
CA PHE A 165 -10.72 -0.93 -2.48
C PHE A 165 -10.49 -0.95 -0.96
N GLY A 166 -10.23 -2.11 -0.36
CA GLY A 166 -9.86 -2.25 1.07
C GLY A 166 -8.66 -1.40 1.46
N VAL A 167 -7.72 -1.15 0.56
CA VAL A 167 -6.56 -0.26 0.79
C VAL A 167 -7.03 1.19 1.00
N SER A 168 -7.94 1.66 0.16
CA SER A 168 -8.50 3.01 0.31
C SER A 168 -9.38 3.11 1.55
N VAL A 169 -10.15 2.07 1.86
CA VAL A 169 -11.04 2.04 3.03
C VAL A 169 -10.26 2.22 4.32
N VAL A 170 -9.15 1.49 4.52
CA VAL A 170 -8.38 1.62 5.77
C VAL A 170 -7.73 3.00 5.87
N GLN A 171 -7.22 3.56 4.78
CA GLN A 171 -6.59 4.88 4.79
C GLN A 171 -7.61 6.01 4.94
N PHE A 172 -8.83 5.86 4.41
CA PHE A 172 -9.91 6.83 4.55
C PHE A 172 -10.57 6.78 5.93
N VAL A 173 -10.87 5.59 6.44
CA VAL A 173 -11.59 5.43 7.72
C VAL A 173 -10.69 5.76 8.91
N THR A 174 -9.39 5.43 8.85
CA THR A 174 -8.48 5.60 9.98
C THR A 174 -8.45 7.02 10.54
N PRO A 175 -8.24 8.11 9.76
CA PRO A 175 -8.16 9.47 10.32
C PRO A 175 -9.45 9.91 10.98
N TRP A 176 -10.58 9.36 10.56
CA TRP A 176 -11.88 9.66 11.14
C TRP A 176 -12.12 8.84 12.42
N ILE A 177 -11.97 7.53 12.38
CA ILE A 177 -12.33 6.64 13.49
C ILE A 177 -11.47 6.83 14.74
N ILE A 178 -10.20 7.24 14.58
CA ILE A 178 -9.30 7.53 15.70
C ILE A 178 -9.65 8.83 16.45
N GLY A 179 -10.52 9.66 15.88
CA GLY A 179 -11.01 10.88 16.53
C GLY A 179 -12.10 10.64 17.58
N PHE A 180 -12.65 9.42 17.68
CA PHE A 180 -13.82 9.12 18.50
C PHE A 180 -13.60 7.93 19.44
N ALA A 181 -14.24 7.98 20.61
CA ALA A 181 -14.26 6.89 21.59
C ALA A 181 -15.28 5.81 21.20
N VAL A 182 -15.16 5.22 19.99
CA VAL A 182 -16.18 4.32 19.40
C VAL A 182 -16.48 3.10 20.28
N PHE A 183 -15.45 2.50 20.87
CA PHE A 183 -15.59 1.30 21.71
C PHE A 183 -15.54 1.61 23.21
N GLY A 184 -15.54 2.90 23.58
CA GLY A 184 -15.52 3.33 24.98
C GLY A 184 -14.32 2.83 25.76
N ALA A 185 -14.47 2.69 27.06
CA ALA A 185 -13.41 2.22 27.98
C ALA A 185 -13.01 0.76 27.78
N ALA A 186 -13.82 -0.05 27.09
CA ALA A 186 -13.55 -1.46 26.87
C ALA A 186 -12.23 -1.74 26.14
N VAL A 187 -11.80 -0.82 25.27
CA VAL A 187 -10.58 -0.97 24.46
C VAL A 187 -9.46 -0.01 24.86
N GLY A 188 -9.59 0.71 25.97
CA GLY A 188 -8.58 1.63 26.49
C GLY A 188 -8.91 3.11 26.31
N GLY A 189 -8.07 3.97 26.94
CA GLY A 189 -8.22 5.42 26.90
C GLY A 189 -7.60 6.07 25.67
N PRO A 190 -7.80 7.39 25.48
CA PRO A 190 -7.18 8.13 24.39
C PRO A 190 -5.67 8.29 24.62
N GLN A 191 -4.92 8.36 23.53
CA GLN A 191 -3.55 8.84 23.52
C GLN A 191 -3.54 10.36 23.28
N ILE A 192 -2.50 11.02 23.78
CA ILE A 192 -2.29 12.46 23.53
C ILE A 192 -1.62 12.62 22.18
N PHE A 193 -2.40 12.97 21.18
CA PHE A 193 -1.88 13.33 19.86
C PHE A 193 -1.32 14.74 19.89
N THR A 194 -0.06 14.90 19.51
CA THR A 194 0.62 16.19 19.42
C THR A 194 0.95 16.49 17.95
N LYS A 195 0.35 17.54 17.41
CA LYS A 195 0.74 18.13 16.12
C LYS A 195 1.56 19.38 16.41
N ALA A 196 2.78 19.47 15.89
CA ALA A 196 3.71 20.58 16.10
C ALA A 196 4.17 21.10 14.74
N ASP A 197 3.51 22.16 14.27
CA ASP A 197 3.86 22.80 13.00
C ASP A 197 4.84 23.94 13.25
N ALA A 198 5.92 24.03 12.44
CA ALA A 198 6.84 25.16 12.49
C ALA A 198 6.13 26.46 12.06
N ILE A 199 6.31 27.53 12.81
CA ILE A 199 5.78 28.85 12.44
C ILE A 199 6.74 29.49 11.46
N LYS A 200 6.38 29.52 10.19
CA LYS A 200 7.20 30.04 9.09
C LYS A 200 7.53 31.51 9.34
N GLY A 201 8.79 31.84 9.22
CA GLY A 201 9.24 33.23 9.41
C GLY A 201 9.12 33.78 10.85
N ALA A 202 8.84 32.92 11.86
CA ALA A 202 8.79 33.36 13.25
C ALA A 202 10.12 33.93 13.74
N ILE A 203 11.21 33.27 13.37
CA ILE A 203 12.59 33.64 13.71
C ILE A 203 13.50 33.47 12.49
N THR A 204 14.59 34.23 12.48
CA THR A 204 15.74 34.04 11.59
C THR A 204 16.93 33.56 12.43
N VAL A 205 17.50 32.41 12.07
CA VAL A 205 18.63 31.81 12.77
C VAL A 205 19.89 31.98 11.93
N THR A 206 20.88 32.69 12.45
CA THR A 206 22.19 32.84 11.82
C THR A 206 23.16 31.82 12.41
N LYS A 207 23.80 31.02 11.56
CA LYS A 207 24.72 29.95 11.95
C LYS A 207 26.12 30.22 11.42
N ASP A 208 27.12 29.82 12.21
CA ASP A 208 28.52 29.77 11.80
C ASP A 208 29.12 28.43 12.22
N ASN A 209 29.74 27.71 11.27
CA ASN A 209 30.27 26.35 11.49
C ASN A 209 29.24 25.37 12.13
N GLY A 210 27.95 25.54 11.77
CA GLY A 210 26.87 24.71 12.30
C GLY A 210 26.43 25.01 13.74
N VAL A 211 26.91 26.12 14.33
CA VAL A 211 26.51 26.64 15.64
C VAL A 211 25.69 27.90 15.46
N VAL A 212 24.64 28.07 16.24
CA VAL A 212 23.78 29.26 16.21
C VAL A 212 24.48 30.45 16.85
N LYS A 213 24.74 31.48 16.05
CA LYS A 213 25.32 32.77 16.54
C LYS A 213 24.25 33.78 16.90
N ASP A 214 23.17 33.83 16.14
CA ASP A 214 22.10 34.79 16.40
C ASP A 214 20.72 34.20 16.08
N VAL A 215 19.71 34.69 16.81
CA VAL A 215 18.29 34.39 16.60
C VAL A 215 17.56 35.74 16.65
N VAL A 216 16.99 36.12 15.51
CA VAL A 216 16.16 37.32 15.37
C VAL A 216 14.70 36.92 15.34
N ILE A 217 13.88 37.50 16.19
CA ILE A 217 12.44 37.25 16.24
C ILE A 217 11.76 38.20 15.25
N ASN A 218 11.20 37.63 14.18
CA ASN A 218 10.62 38.42 13.08
C ASN A 218 9.13 38.77 13.33
N LYS A 219 8.44 37.97 14.17
CA LYS A 219 7.04 38.19 14.49
C LYS A 219 6.89 39.00 15.77
N PRO A 220 6.39 40.26 15.70
CA PRO A 220 6.25 41.13 16.86
C PRO A 220 5.45 40.50 18.01
N GLU A 221 4.44 39.72 17.68
CA GLU A 221 3.62 39.02 18.66
C GLU A 221 4.41 38.00 19.50
N LEU A 222 5.51 37.45 18.98
CA LEU A 222 6.36 36.51 19.70
C LEU A 222 7.50 37.17 20.48
N ALA A 223 7.78 38.41 20.21
CA ALA A 223 8.92 39.13 20.81
C ALA A 223 8.80 39.28 22.35
N SER A 224 7.57 39.39 22.85
CA SER A 224 7.30 39.44 24.30
C SER A 224 7.40 38.08 25.00
N ALA A 225 7.32 36.98 24.26
CA ALA A 225 7.29 35.63 24.80
C ALA A 225 8.57 34.81 24.59
N ILE A 226 9.48 35.29 23.73
CA ILE A 226 10.73 34.57 23.42
C ILE A 226 11.92 35.45 23.81
N THR A 227 12.72 34.98 24.73
CA THR A 227 13.95 35.64 25.16
C THR A 227 15.17 34.88 24.63
N VAL A 228 16.05 35.58 23.91
CA VAL A 228 17.34 35.04 23.43
C VAL A 228 18.43 35.42 24.41
N VAL A 229 19.03 34.43 25.07
CA VAL A 229 20.13 34.61 26.01
C VAL A 229 21.43 34.43 25.25
N LYS A 230 22.27 35.46 25.26
CA LYS A 230 23.59 35.46 24.60
C LYS A 230 24.71 35.52 25.61
N ASP A 231 25.84 34.90 25.28
CA ASP A 231 27.11 35.03 25.98
C ASP A 231 28.15 35.45 24.93
N GLY A 232 28.49 36.75 24.94
CA GLY A 232 29.25 37.36 23.86
C GLY A 232 28.52 37.26 22.50
N ASN A 233 29.18 36.67 21.51
CA ASN A 233 28.66 36.50 20.16
C ASN A 233 27.99 35.14 19.91
N VAL A 234 27.67 34.39 20.96
CA VAL A 234 27.06 33.05 20.83
C VAL A 234 25.74 32.99 21.58
N VAL A 235 24.73 32.38 20.99
CA VAL A 235 23.44 32.13 21.66
C VAL A 235 23.61 30.97 22.64
N LYS A 236 23.40 31.26 23.94
CA LYS A 236 23.50 30.29 25.03
C LYS A 236 22.21 29.60 25.31
N ASP A 237 21.09 30.31 25.16
CA ASP A 237 19.77 29.74 25.33
C ASP A 237 18.69 30.56 24.58
N VAL A 238 17.55 29.91 24.30
CA VAL A 238 16.33 30.58 23.81
C VAL A 238 15.18 30.09 24.65
N VAL A 239 14.62 30.97 25.46
CA VAL A 239 13.63 30.64 26.48
C VAL A 239 12.26 31.17 26.04
N PHE A 240 11.24 30.34 26.11
CA PHE A 240 9.85 30.75 25.97
C PHE A 240 9.25 31.04 27.35
N GLN A 241 8.66 32.24 27.47
CA GLN A 241 7.92 32.66 28.65
C GLN A 241 6.47 32.93 28.26
N GLU A 242 5.53 32.40 29.04
CA GLU A 242 4.10 32.70 28.83
C GLU A 242 3.81 34.17 29.09
N THR A 243 2.98 34.77 28.25
CA THR A 243 2.42 36.10 28.41
C THR A 243 0.90 36.04 28.47
N ASP A 244 0.24 37.14 28.80
CA ASP A 244 -1.23 37.15 28.84
C ASP A 244 -1.88 36.79 27.51
N THR A 245 -1.25 37.09 26.41
CA THR A 245 -1.72 36.88 25.05
C THR A 245 -1.20 35.59 24.42
N ILE A 246 0.00 35.12 24.82
CA ILE A 246 0.66 33.95 24.26
C ILE A 246 0.84 32.89 25.33
N LYS A 247 0.12 31.81 25.18
CA LYS A 247 0.16 30.67 26.10
C LYS A 247 1.09 29.58 25.59
N GLY A 248 1.85 29.00 26.49
CA GLY A 248 2.57 27.76 26.28
C GLY A 248 1.64 26.54 26.19
N ILE A 249 2.21 25.40 25.82
CA ILE A 249 1.42 24.18 25.70
C ILE A 249 1.10 23.64 27.08
N LYS A 250 -0.17 23.66 27.46
CA LYS A 250 -0.66 22.94 28.65
C LYS A 250 -1.52 21.76 28.19
N VAL A 251 -1.49 20.68 28.94
CA VAL A 251 -2.39 19.55 28.76
C VAL A 251 -2.94 19.19 30.12
N ASP A 252 -4.24 19.34 30.24
CA ASP A 252 -4.97 18.81 31.40
C ASP A 252 -5.36 17.37 31.10
N VAL A 253 -4.74 16.45 31.82
CA VAL A 253 -4.99 15.02 31.69
C VAL A 253 -5.60 14.53 32.98
N LYS A 254 -6.84 14.08 32.92
CA LYS A 254 -7.45 13.34 34.02
C LYS A 254 -7.12 11.86 33.90
N LYS A 255 -6.61 11.28 34.98
CA LYS A 255 -6.34 9.85 35.08
C LYS A 255 -7.29 9.21 36.09
N ASP A 256 -7.66 7.95 35.84
CA ASP A 256 -8.39 7.14 36.82
C ASP A 256 -7.45 6.66 37.96
N ALA A 257 -8.02 5.95 38.93
CA ALA A 257 -7.28 5.40 40.07
C ALA A 257 -6.17 4.39 39.67
N ALA A 258 -6.26 3.84 38.43
CA ALA A 258 -5.25 2.94 37.86
C ALA A 258 -4.17 3.69 37.04
N GLY A 259 -4.20 5.03 37.05
CA GLY A 259 -3.25 5.86 36.30
C GLY A 259 -3.54 5.98 34.79
N LYS A 260 -4.66 5.41 34.32
CA LYS A 260 -5.06 5.43 32.90
C LYS A 260 -5.69 6.77 32.55
N ILE A 261 -5.33 7.30 31.40
CA ILE A 261 -5.89 8.56 30.89
C ILE A 261 -7.36 8.34 30.52
N VAL A 262 -8.26 9.06 31.20
CA VAL A 262 -9.72 9.04 30.95
C VAL A 262 -10.22 10.28 30.22
N GLU A 263 -9.52 11.43 30.38
CA GLU A 263 -9.89 12.66 29.73
C GLU A 263 -8.63 13.46 29.35
N VAL A 264 -8.62 14.02 28.15
CA VAL A 264 -7.59 14.96 27.67
C VAL A 264 -8.29 16.18 27.10
N VAL A 265 -8.03 17.35 27.69
CA VAL A 265 -8.55 18.62 27.18
C VAL A 265 -7.67 19.07 26.00
N PRO A 266 -8.24 19.34 24.81
CA PRO A 266 -7.48 19.88 23.69
C PRO A 266 -6.85 21.22 24.05
N THR A 267 -5.52 21.35 23.86
CA THR A 267 -4.82 22.59 24.08
C THR A 267 -4.03 23.01 22.85
N LYS A 268 -3.91 24.33 22.67
CA LYS A 268 -3.11 24.95 21.63
C LYS A 268 -2.14 25.92 22.28
N GLY A 269 -0.88 25.92 21.88
CA GLY A 269 0.13 26.83 22.43
C GLY A 269 1.39 26.87 21.60
N ILE A 270 2.28 27.77 22.01
CA ILE A 270 3.60 27.94 21.39
C ILE A 270 4.64 27.09 22.11
N LYS A 271 5.56 26.52 21.36
CA LYS A 271 6.74 25.80 21.86
C LYS A 271 7.97 26.24 21.09
N VAL A 272 9.04 26.51 21.83
CA VAL A 272 10.37 26.73 21.27
C VAL A 272 11.19 25.46 21.47
N ASP A 273 11.65 24.87 20.37
CA ASP A 273 12.53 23.71 20.38
C ASP A 273 13.97 24.17 20.11
N VAL A 274 14.88 23.84 21.01
CA VAL A 274 16.31 24.15 20.92
C VAL A 274 17.10 22.87 20.80
N THR A 275 17.78 22.69 19.68
CA THR A 275 18.62 21.51 19.43
C THR A 275 20.07 21.85 19.84
N ARG A 276 20.69 20.94 20.63
CA ARG A 276 22.05 21.13 21.15
C ARG A 276 22.96 19.96 20.76
N LYS A 277 24.27 20.26 20.58
CA LYS A 277 25.31 19.23 20.55
C LYS A 277 25.55 18.66 21.95
N PRO A 278 26.21 17.50 22.08
CA PRO A 278 26.68 17.02 23.38
C PRO A 278 27.56 18.00 24.17
N THR A 279 28.23 18.92 23.46
CA THR A 279 29.04 20.02 24.01
C THR A 279 28.20 21.17 24.59
N GLY A 280 26.86 21.12 24.47
CA GLY A 280 25.96 22.18 24.93
C GLY A 280 25.67 23.28 23.89
N GLU A 281 26.44 23.35 22.80
CA GLU A 281 26.26 24.34 21.73
C GLU A 281 24.92 24.18 21.02
N ILE A 282 24.21 25.28 20.77
CA ILE A 282 22.94 25.28 20.03
C ILE A 282 23.21 25.14 18.54
N THR A 283 22.61 24.14 17.92
CA THR A 283 22.72 23.88 16.48
C THR A 283 21.48 24.30 15.71
N ASP A 284 20.32 24.38 16.39
CA ASP A 284 19.09 24.84 15.78
C ASP A 284 18.08 25.34 16.80
N VAL A 285 17.23 26.28 16.36
CA VAL A 285 16.12 26.82 17.13
C VAL A 285 14.90 26.86 16.23
N THR A 286 13.77 26.36 16.71
CA THR A 286 12.51 26.35 15.94
C THR A 286 11.34 26.75 16.84
N VAL A 287 10.52 27.68 16.39
CA VAL A 287 9.26 28.04 17.05
C VAL A 287 8.11 27.28 16.40
N LYS A 288 7.32 26.59 17.21
CA LYS A 288 6.23 25.74 16.74
C LYS A 288 4.90 26.12 17.35
N ASN A 289 3.86 26.05 16.52
CA ASN A 289 2.47 26.05 16.99
C ASN A 289 2.08 24.60 17.27
N VAL A 290 1.74 24.29 18.51
CA VAL A 290 1.48 22.93 18.94
C VAL A 290 0.03 22.79 19.34
N ILE A 291 -0.60 21.76 18.79
CA ILE A 291 -1.96 21.36 19.13
C ILE A 291 -1.89 19.97 19.76
N LYS A 292 -2.47 19.84 20.95
CA LYS A 292 -2.65 18.54 21.61
C LYS A 292 -4.13 18.22 21.70
N LYS A 293 -4.49 17.00 21.33
CA LYS A 293 -5.89 16.51 21.38
C LYS A 293 -5.94 15.03 21.70
N PRO A 294 -7.04 14.54 22.28
CA PRO A 294 -7.23 13.11 22.48
C PRO A 294 -7.41 12.41 21.13
N MET A 295 -6.80 11.25 20.98
CA MET A 295 -7.03 10.34 19.86
C MET A 295 -7.01 8.89 20.33
N TRP A 296 -7.92 8.09 19.80
CA TRP A 296 -8.02 6.64 20.06
C TRP A 296 -7.37 5.88 18.91
N VAL A 297 -6.04 5.91 18.83
CA VAL A 297 -5.28 5.31 17.69
C VAL A 297 -5.52 3.80 17.59
N GLN A 298 -5.82 3.13 18.69
CA GLN A 298 -6.23 1.73 18.72
C GLN A 298 -7.46 1.44 17.85
N ASN A 299 -8.34 2.42 17.64
CA ASN A 299 -9.52 2.26 16.81
C ASN A 299 -9.18 2.05 15.33
N ALA A 300 -7.99 2.46 14.88
CA ALA A 300 -7.51 2.14 13.53
C ALA A 300 -7.42 0.62 13.27
N ALA A 301 -7.24 -0.17 14.31
CA ALA A 301 -7.22 -1.62 14.23
C ALA A 301 -8.56 -2.25 14.67
N PHE A 302 -9.19 -1.71 15.70
CA PHE A 302 -10.40 -2.33 16.27
C PHE A 302 -11.67 -2.14 15.44
N TRP A 303 -11.79 -1.07 14.66
CA TRP A 303 -13.05 -0.75 13.97
C TRP A 303 -13.53 -1.86 13.03
N TYR A 304 -12.63 -2.61 12.42
CA TYR A 304 -13.02 -3.66 11.49
C TYR A 304 -12.91 -5.09 12.05
N VAL A 305 -12.55 -5.23 13.33
CA VAL A 305 -12.63 -6.54 14.03
C VAL A 305 -14.02 -7.14 13.95
N PRO A 306 -15.13 -6.40 14.21
CA PRO A 306 -16.48 -6.94 14.03
C PRO A 306 -16.76 -7.41 12.60
N PHE A 307 -16.24 -6.69 11.61
CA PHE A 307 -16.42 -7.05 10.20
C PHE A 307 -15.61 -8.30 9.82
N LEU A 308 -14.42 -8.49 10.38
CA LEU A 308 -13.65 -9.73 10.22
C LEU A 308 -14.38 -10.93 10.84
N ILE A 309 -14.99 -10.76 12.01
CA ILE A 309 -15.82 -11.78 12.65
C ILE A 309 -17.04 -12.10 11.77
N LEU A 310 -17.75 -11.08 11.29
CA LEU A 310 -18.87 -11.26 10.37
C LEU A 310 -18.43 -11.98 9.09
N ALA A 311 -17.34 -11.55 8.47
CA ALA A 311 -16.79 -12.20 7.28
C ALA A 311 -16.43 -13.67 7.55
N PHE A 312 -15.82 -13.96 8.70
CA PHE A 312 -15.54 -15.35 9.10
C PHE A 312 -16.82 -16.19 9.24
N ILE A 313 -17.85 -15.67 9.91
CA ILE A 313 -19.14 -16.37 10.06
C ILE A 313 -19.76 -16.65 8.68
N LEU A 314 -19.80 -15.63 7.80
CA LEU A 314 -20.30 -15.79 6.44
C LEU A 314 -19.50 -16.85 5.65
N CYS A 315 -18.17 -16.84 5.75
CA CYS A 315 -17.32 -17.84 5.12
C CYS A 315 -17.56 -19.24 5.69
N ALA A 316 -17.59 -19.36 7.01
CA ALA A 316 -17.73 -20.64 7.70
C ALA A 316 -19.11 -21.29 7.50
N VAL A 317 -20.16 -20.49 7.37
CA VAL A 317 -21.55 -21.00 7.22
C VAL A 317 -21.90 -21.22 5.74
N PHE A 318 -21.67 -20.25 4.89
CA PHE A 318 -22.26 -20.22 3.54
C PHE A 318 -21.32 -20.67 2.44
N LEU A 319 -19.98 -20.62 2.62
CA LEU A 319 -19.08 -21.10 1.57
C LEU A 319 -19.16 -22.63 1.42
N ARG A 320 -18.91 -23.06 0.20
CA ARG A 320 -18.78 -24.48 -0.18
C ARG A 320 -17.39 -24.70 -0.78
N SER A 321 -16.97 -25.95 -0.86
CA SER A 321 -15.73 -26.34 -1.53
C SER A 321 -16.05 -27.23 -2.72
N VAL A 322 -15.31 -27.01 -3.81
CA VAL A 322 -15.31 -27.87 -5.00
C VAL A 322 -14.08 -28.77 -4.94
N THR A 323 -14.20 -30.03 -5.36
CA THR A 323 -13.05 -30.92 -5.49
C THR A 323 -12.29 -30.58 -6.75
N VAL A 324 -11.03 -30.19 -6.61
CA VAL A 324 -10.12 -29.87 -7.72
C VAL A 324 -8.94 -30.82 -7.65
N LYS A 325 -8.45 -31.28 -8.81
CA LYS A 325 -7.23 -32.10 -8.86
C LYS A 325 -6.05 -31.26 -8.36
N ALA A 326 -5.51 -31.62 -7.21
CA ALA A 326 -4.38 -30.92 -6.63
C ALA A 326 -3.12 -31.17 -7.46
N ARG A 327 -2.43 -30.10 -7.87
CA ARG A 327 -1.03 -30.19 -8.30
C ARG A 327 -0.15 -30.19 -7.05
N GLY A 328 0.94 -30.97 -7.06
CA GLY A 328 1.88 -30.98 -5.95
C GLY A 328 2.50 -29.57 -5.74
N PHE A 329 3.01 -29.31 -4.55
CA PHE A 329 3.62 -28.00 -4.20
C PHE A 329 4.72 -27.58 -5.20
N LYS A 330 5.49 -28.54 -5.72
CA LYS A 330 6.49 -28.32 -6.78
C LYS A 330 5.89 -27.74 -8.07
N GLY A 331 4.65 -28.11 -8.42
CA GLY A 331 3.98 -27.61 -9.62
C GLY A 331 3.75 -26.10 -9.64
N GLN A 332 3.81 -25.43 -8.49
CA GLN A 332 3.70 -23.98 -8.40
C GLN A 332 4.98 -23.27 -8.83
N PHE A 333 6.11 -23.93 -8.65
CA PHE A 333 7.43 -23.45 -9.05
C PHE A 333 7.85 -23.97 -10.43
N GLU A 334 6.95 -24.66 -11.13
CA GLU A 334 7.18 -25.20 -12.47
C GLU A 334 7.59 -24.11 -13.48
N ILE A 335 7.16 -22.86 -13.25
CA ILE A 335 7.61 -21.71 -14.04
C ILE A 335 9.13 -21.55 -13.99
N LEU A 336 9.77 -21.81 -12.83
CA LEU A 336 11.21 -21.73 -12.68
C LEU A 336 11.95 -22.88 -13.37
N SER A 337 11.28 -24.00 -13.61
CA SER A 337 11.82 -25.14 -14.35
C SER A 337 11.63 -25.02 -15.86
N THR A 338 10.84 -24.05 -16.34
CA THR A 338 10.73 -23.77 -17.78
C THR A 338 12.06 -23.26 -18.31
N ARG A 339 12.45 -23.75 -19.47
CA ARG A 339 13.73 -23.40 -20.13
C ARG A 339 13.47 -22.53 -21.37
N ASN A 340 14.52 -21.87 -21.85
CA ASN A 340 14.53 -21.14 -23.10
C ASN A 340 13.60 -19.90 -23.13
N ARG A 341 12.92 -19.70 -24.27
CA ARG A 341 12.08 -18.53 -24.54
C ARG A 341 10.88 -18.39 -23.59
N ALA A 342 10.29 -19.49 -23.13
CA ALA A 342 9.20 -19.45 -22.17
C ALA A 342 9.63 -18.80 -20.84
N LEU A 343 10.84 -19.11 -20.37
CA LEU A 343 11.40 -18.48 -19.18
C LEU A 343 11.62 -16.98 -19.36
N THR A 344 12.10 -16.54 -20.53
CA THR A 344 12.24 -15.12 -20.87
C THR A 344 10.92 -14.40 -20.78
N HIS A 345 9.84 -14.94 -21.34
CA HIS A 345 8.51 -14.34 -21.28
C HIS A 345 7.92 -14.35 -19.86
N SER A 346 8.22 -15.38 -19.07
CA SER A 346 7.82 -15.44 -17.67
C SER A 346 8.46 -14.30 -16.85
N TRP A 347 9.73 -14.03 -17.04
CA TRP A 347 10.40 -12.91 -16.40
C TRP A 347 9.96 -11.55 -16.94
N ASN A 348 9.74 -11.42 -18.25
CA ASN A 348 9.21 -10.18 -18.83
C ASN A 348 7.82 -9.83 -18.25
N CYS A 349 6.93 -10.82 -18.13
CA CYS A 349 5.65 -10.64 -17.46
C CYS A 349 5.82 -10.30 -15.98
N THR A 350 6.79 -10.89 -15.28
CA THR A 350 7.06 -10.59 -13.87
C THR A 350 7.52 -9.14 -13.71
N ILE A 351 8.49 -8.69 -14.51
CA ILE A 351 9.01 -7.32 -14.50
C ILE A 351 7.90 -6.31 -14.80
N THR A 352 7.09 -6.55 -15.83
CA THR A 352 6.00 -5.64 -16.17
C THR A 352 4.89 -5.64 -15.12
N TYR A 353 4.64 -6.75 -14.42
CA TYR A 353 3.67 -6.77 -13.32
C TYR A 353 4.18 -6.08 -12.06
N ILE A 354 5.48 -6.20 -11.75
CA ILE A 354 6.12 -5.41 -10.67
C ILE A 354 6.03 -3.92 -11.02
N THR A 355 6.26 -3.54 -12.29
CA THR A 355 6.10 -2.16 -12.76
C THR A 355 4.70 -1.64 -12.55
N THR A 356 3.66 -2.43 -12.80
CA THR A 356 2.26 -1.99 -12.71
C THR A 356 1.70 -2.16 -11.29
N PHE A 357 1.43 -3.38 -10.85
CA PHE A 357 0.84 -3.66 -9.53
C PHE A 357 1.82 -3.45 -8.39
N GLY A 358 3.10 -3.81 -8.58
CA GLY A 358 4.13 -3.59 -7.57
C GLY A 358 4.30 -2.12 -7.24
N SER A 359 4.32 -1.24 -8.27
CA SER A 359 4.36 0.21 -8.07
C SER A 359 3.09 0.73 -7.43
N PHE A 360 1.91 0.29 -7.88
CA PHE A 360 0.63 0.65 -7.28
C PHE A 360 0.62 0.37 -5.78
N SER A 361 0.90 -0.86 -5.39
CA SER A 361 0.89 -1.29 -3.98
C SER A 361 2.03 -0.64 -3.18
N GLY A 362 3.20 -0.48 -3.80
CA GLY A 362 4.36 0.18 -3.21
C GLY A 362 4.10 1.64 -2.89
N TYR A 363 3.59 2.40 -3.85
CA TYR A 363 3.20 3.79 -3.60
C TYR A 363 2.04 3.90 -2.60
N ALA A 364 1.05 3.01 -2.65
CA ALA A 364 -0.05 3.01 -1.68
C ALA A 364 0.43 2.84 -0.23
N ALA A 365 1.47 2.05 0.00
CA ALA A 365 2.09 1.89 1.32
C ALA A 365 2.96 3.09 1.71
N ALA A 366 3.70 3.66 0.75
CA ALA A 366 4.66 4.73 1.02
C ALA A 366 4.02 6.13 1.06
N PHE A 367 2.92 6.37 0.36
CA PHE A 367 2.37 7.71 0.13
C PHE A 367 2.06 8.49 1.41
N PRO A 368 1.44 7.91 2.46
CA PRO A 368 1.25 8.63 3.72
C PRO A 368 2.58 9.10 4.33
N MET A 369 3.60 8.23 4.34
CA MET A 369 4.92 8.58 4.88
C MET A 369 5.65 9.60 4.00
N MET A 370 5.51 9.55 2.68
CA MET A 370 6.06 10.55 1.77
C MET A 370 5.48 11.94 2.05
N ILE A 371 4.15 12.05 2.16
CA ILE A 371 3.50 13.32 2.52
C ILE A 371 4.06 13.83 3.85
N LYS A 372 4.14 12.95 4.86
CA LYS A 372 4.65 13.31 6.18
C LYS A 372 6.10 13.77 6.17
N THR A 373 6.97 13.06 5.47
CA THR A 373 8.42 13.35 5.49
C THR A 373 8.81 14.52 4.61
N ILE A 374 8.15 14.69 3.45
CA ILE A 374 8.49 15.74 2.49
C ILE A 374 7.81 17.07 2.87
N TYR A 375 6.55 17.04 3.32
CA TYR A 375 5.74 18.23 3.57
C TYR A 375 5.36 18.46 5.03
N GLY A 376 5.57 17.49 5.90
CA GLY A 376 5.13 17.55 7.31
C GLY A 376 5.91 18.52 8.19
N GLY A 377 7.07 19.04 7.73
CA GLY A 377 7.88 20.01 8.48
C GLY A 377 7.46 21.48 8.30
N PHE A 378 6.51 21.77 7.43
CA PHE A 378 6.05 23.13 7.17
C PHE A 378 4.86 23.51 8.06
N ASP A 379 4.73 24.82 8.35
CA ASP A 379 3.55 25.36 9.04
C ASP A 379 2.28 25.10 8.23
N GLY A 380 1.23 24.63 8.89
CA GLY A 380 0.00 24.23 8.20
C GLY A 380 0.12 22.93 7.41
N ALA A 381 1.12 22.09 7.72
CA ALA A 381 1.35 20.83 7.03
C ALA A 381 0.06 19.98 6.92
N PRO A 382 -0.20 19.41 5.73
CA PRO A 382 -1.40 18.63 5.48
C PRO A 382 -1.40 17.32 6.29
N ASP A 383 -2.59 16.83 6.65
CA ASP A 383 -2.72 15.49 7.20
C ASP A 383 -2.46 14.46 6.10
N PRO A 384 -1.43 13.60 6.24
CA PRO A 384 -1.12 12.60 5.22
C PRO A 384 -2.30 11.72 4.81
N LEU A 385 -3.13 11.31 5.77
CA LEU A 385 -4.24 10.41 5.49
C LEU A 385 -5.44 11.09 4.81
N ALA A 386 -5.51 12.43 4.86
CA ALA A 386 -6.54 13.17 4.12
C ALA A 386 -6.39 13.05 2.59
N TYR A 387 -5.21 12.66 2.12
CA TYR A 387 -4.89 12.55 0.68
C TYR A 387 -4.50 11.14 0.25
N ALA A 388 -3.89 10.36 1.14
CA ALA A 388 -3.27 9.09 0.79
C ALA A 388 -4.27 8.07 0.21
N TYR A 389 -5.50 8.03 0.71
CA TYR A 389 -6.54 7.11 0.24
C TYR A 389 -6.96 7.34 -1.22
N LEU A 390 -6.78 8.57 -1.73
CA LEU A 390 -7.15 8.92 -3.11
C LEU A 390 -6.35 8.14 -4.15
N GLY A 391 -5.08 7.87 -3.87
CA GLY A 391 -4.22 7.10 -4.77
C GLY A 391 -4.76 5.70 -5.06
N PRO A 392 -4.88 4.84 -4.04
CA PRO A 392 -5.45 3.50 -4.21
C PRO A 392 -6.88 3.51 -4.74
N LEU A 393 -7.69 4.53 -4.39
CA LEU A 393 -9.05 4.68 -4.91
C LEU A 393 -9.04 4.85 -6.44
N ILE A 394 -8.28 5.82 -6.93
CA ILE A 394 -8.18 6.11 -8.37
C ILE A 394 -7.58 4.91 -9.11
N GLY A 395 -6.44 4.40 -8.65
CA GLY A 395 -5.78 3.28 -9.30
C GLY A 395 -6.55 1.96 -9.21
N GLY A 396 -7.43 1.79 -8.21
CA GLY A 396 -8.35 0.66 -8.12
C GLY A 396 -9.53 0.78 -9.10
N LEU A 397 -10.20 1.93 -9.12
CA LEU A 397 -11.38 2.17 -9.96
C LEU A 397 -11.04 2.17 -11.46
N ILE A 398 -9.93 2.79 -11.84
CA ILE A 398 -9.55 2.90 -13.26
C ILE A 398 -9.34 1.54 -13.93
N ARG A 399 -8.97 0.50 -13.17
CA ARG A 399 -8.82 -0.87 -13.68
C ARG A 399 -10.14 -1.42 -14.24
N VAL A 400 -11.24 -1.14 -13.56
CA VAL A 400 -12.57 -1.60 -13.98
C VAL A 400 -12.99 -0.88 -15.26
N ILE A 401 -12.69 0.41 -15.34
CA ILE A 401 -13.07 1.25 -16.49
C ILE A 401 -12.24 0.92 -17.72
N THR A 402 -10.93 0.70 -17.56
CA THR A 402 -10.01 0.52 -18.69
C THR A 402 -9.86 -0.92 -19.15
N GLY A 403 -10.25 -1.92 -18.34
CA GLY A 403 -10.19 -3.33 -18.74
C GLY A 403 -10.78 -3.62 -20.12
N PRO A 404 -12.04 -3.25 -20.41
CA PRO A 404 -12.67 -3.46 -21.71
C PRO A 404 -11.97 -2.76 -22.89
N LEU A 405 -11.28 -1.65 -22.64
CA LEU A 405 -10.52 -0.95 -23.69
C LEU A 405 -9.33 -1.80 -24.15
N TRP A 406 -8.67 -2.47 -23.21
CA TRP A 406 -7.51 -3.31 -23.53
C TRP A 406 -7.89 -4.59 -24.24
N ASP A 407 -9.11 -5.10 -24.02
CA ASP A 407 -9.65 -6.18 -24.82
C ASP A 407 -9.76 -5.77 -26.30
N LYS A 408 -10.13 -4.53 -26.56
CA LYS A 408 -10.28 -3.99 -27.90
C LYS A 408 -8.95 -3.64 -28.57
N TRP A 409 -8.03 -2.99 -27.83
CA TRP A 409 -6.80 -2.41 -28.41
C TRP A 409 -5.55 -3.26 -28.20
N GLY A 410 -5.61 -4.25 -27.32
CA GLY A 410 -4.48 -5.10 -26.94
C GLY A 410 -3.87 -4.69 -25.60
N GLY A 411 -3.51 -5.69 -24.80
CA GLY A 411 -2.95 -5.48 -23.47
C GLY A 411 -1.55 -4.86 -23.50
N SER A 412 -0.75 -5.18 -24.53
CA SER A 412 0.59 -4.62 -24.66
C SER A 412 0.59 -3.10 -24.92
N VAL A 413 -0.37 -2.61 -25.69
CA VAL A 413 -0.60 -1.17 -25.90
C VAL A 413 -1.09 -0.51 -24.63
N GLY A 414 -1.99 -1.21 -23.90
CA GLY A 414 -2.51 -0.77 -22.61
C GLY A 414 -1.47 -0.70 -21.49
N MET A 415 -0.29 -1.30 -21.66
CA MET A 415 0.86 -1.09 -20.79
C MET A 415 1.81 -0.01 -21.31
N LEU A 416 2.05 0.03 -22.63
CA LEU A 416 3.06 0.91 -23.24
C LEU A 416 2.86 2.38 -22.85
N TYR A 417 1.68 2.93 -23.13
CA TYR A 417 1.42 4.36 -22.90
C TYR A 417 1.32 4.73 -21.40
N PRO A 418 0.62 3.96 -20.55
CA PRO A 418 0.62 4.27 -19.13
C PRO A 418 2.00 4.20 -18.48
N ILE A 419 2.87 3.25 -18.89
CA ILE A 419 4.23 3.20 -18.34
C ILE A 419 5.04 4.43 -18.80
N LEU A 420 4.86 4.94 -20.02
CA LEU A 420 5.42 6.24 -20.43
C LEU A 420 4.91 7.38 -19.53
N GLY A 421 3.62 7.37 -19.20
CA GLY A 421 3.05 8.31 -18.23
C GLY A 421 3.69 8.22 -16.84
N MET A 422 4.00 7.01 -16.37
CA MET A 422 4.72 6.80 -15.10
C MET A 422 6.14 7.37 -15.14
N ILE A 423 6.86 7.20 -16.25
CA ILE A 423 8.19 7.80 -16.45
C ILE A 423 8.07 9.33 -16.42
N GLY A 424 7.11 9.90 -17.17
CA GLY A 424 6.84 11.33 -17.15
C GLY A 424 6.52 11.87 -15.75
N ALA A 425 5.73 11.15 -14.97
CA ALA A 425 5.44 11.51 -13.58
C ALA A 425 6.70 11.51 -12.69
N CYS A 426 7.59 10.50 -12.83
CA CYS A 426 8.87 10.48 -12.11
C CYS A 426 9.72 11.71 -12.47
N LEU A 427 9.85 12.02 -13.76
CA LEU A 427 10.62 13.18 -14.23
C LEU A 427 10.00 14.49 -13.75
N ALA A 428 8.66 14.62 -13.79
CA ALA A 428 7.96 15.79 -13.27
C ALA A 428 8.21 15.99 -11.76
N LEU A 429 8.17 14.92 -10.97
CA LEU A 429 8.48 14.99 -9.52
C LEU A 429 9.90 15.47 -9.27
N ILE A 430 10.88 14.98 -10.03
CA ILE A 430 12.30 15.32 -9.89
C ILE A 430 12.55 16.76 -10.34
N PHE A 431 12.29 17.08 -11.60
CA PHE A 431 12.65 18.36 -12.20
C PHE A 431 11.74 19.51 -11.76
N GLY A 432 10.48 19.23 -11.38
CA GLY A 432 9.59 20.22 -10.79
C GLY A 432 9.93 20.60 -9.35
N GLY A 433 10.92 19.91 -8.72
CA GLY A 433 11.34 20.16 -7.33
C GLY A 433 10.25 19.82 -6.30
N TYR A 434 9.35 18.88 -6.61
CA TYR A 434 8.29 18.45 -5.70
C TYR A 434 8.79 17.55 -4.57
N LEU A 435 9.99 16.97 -4.72
CA LEU A 435 10.63 16.10 -3.74
C LEU A 435 11.56 16.84 -2.78
N THR A 436 11.85 18.14 -3.05
CA THR A 436 12.65 19.03 -2.23
C THR A 436 11.98 20.42 -2.13
N PRO A 437 10.71 20.46 -1.63
CA PRO A 437 9.98 21.72 -1.58
C PRO A 437 10.57 22.68 -0.56
N THR A 438 10.42 23.97 -0.81
CA THR A 438 10.74 25.05 0.12
C THR A 438 9.54 25.51 0.94
N GLY A 439 8.35 25.04 0.63
CA GLY A 439 7.09 25.36 1.29
C GLY A 439 5.94 24.48 0.79
N LEU A 440 4.71 24.84 1.21
CA LEU A 440 3.50 24.08 0.85
C LEU A 440 2.93 24.42 -0.54
N GLU A 441 3.44 25.42 -1.23
CA GLU A 441 2.99 25.85 -2.56
C GLU A 441 3.09 24.73 -3.61
N LYS A 442 4.06 23.82 -3.44
CA LYS A 442 4.23 22.66 -4.32
C LYS A 442 3.40 21.43 -3.92
N PHE A 443 2.79 21.44 -2.74
CA PHE A 443 2.04 20.28 -2.23
C PHE A 443 0.88 19.84 -3.15
N PRO A 444 0.02 20.74 -3.66
CA PRO A 444 -1.06 20.32 -4.56
C PRO A 444 -0.52 19.66 -5.84
N GLY A 445 0.53 20.21 -6.44
CA GLY A 445 1.18 19.63 -7.62
C GLY A 445 1.78 18.25 -7.34
N PHE A 446 2.42 18.07 -6.19
CA PHE A 446 2.92 16.77 -5.74
C PHE A 446 1.78 15.73 -5.65
N VAL A 447 0.66 16.11 -5.03
CA VAL A 447 -0.51 15.21 -4.91
C VAL A 447 -1.04 14.86 -6.31
N TYR A 448 -1.27 15.84 -7.19
CA TYR A 448 -1.78 15.58 -8.54
C TYR A 448 -0.88 14.66 -9.35
N ILE A 449 0.45 14.85 -9.30
CA ILE A 449 1.39 13.97 -10.01
C ILE A 449 1.36 12.56 -9.41
N MET A 450 1.28 12.43 -8.10
CA MET A 450 1.14 11.12 -7.47
C MET A 450 -0.19 10.44 -7.82
N LEU A 451 -1.31 11.17 -7.86
CA LEU A 451 -2.60 10.63 -8.29
C LEU A 451 -2.57 10.21 -9.77
N PHE A 452 -1.89 10.97 -10.62
CA PHE A 452 -1.63 10.59 -12.01
C PHE A 452 -0.78 9.31 -12.09
N MET A 453 0.25 9.18 -11.24
CA MET A 453 1.03 7.94 -11.12
C MET A 453 0.13 6.74 -10.78
N PHE A 454 -0.78 6.89 -9.80
CA PHE A 454 -1.74 5.84 -9.46
C PHE A 454 -2.70 5.52 -10.60
N LEU A 455 -3.18 6.53 -11.31
CA LEU A 455 -4.01 6.36 -12.51
C LEU A 455 -3.28 5.52 -13.56
N MET A 456 -2.02 5.84 -13.84
CA MET A 456 -1.21 5.13 -14.82
C MET A 456 -0.90 3.70 -14.38
N THR A 457 -0.52 3.48 -13.11
CA THR A 457 -0.27 2.13 -12.58
C THR A 457 -1.51 1.25 -12.64
N GLY A 458 -2.68 1.79 -12.29
CA GLY A 458 -3.96 1.07 -12.36
C GLY A 458 -4.35 0.71 -13.79
N THR A 459 -4.24 1.67 -14.70
CA THR A 459 -4.52 1.49 -16.14
C THR A 459 -3.63 0.41 -16.77
N ALA A 460 -2.30 0.49 -16.51
CA ALA A 460 -1.35 -0.51 -16.98
C ALA A 460 -1.60 -1.89 -16.37
N ASN A 461 -1.96 -1.94 -15.08
CA ASN A 461 -2.25 -3.21 -14.43
C ASN A 461 -3.50 -3.90 -15.00
N ALA A 462 -4.55 -3.16 -15.36
CA ALA A 462 -5.71 -3.74 -16.06
C ALA A 462 -5.30 -4.45 -17.35
N ALA A 463 -4.36 -3.87 -18.08
CA ALA A 463 -3.87 -4.42 -19.35
C ALA A 463 -3.13 -5.76 -19.21
N THR A 464 -2.49 -6.01 -18.05
CA THR A 464 -1.76 -7.25 -17.78
C THR A 464 -2.68 -8.47 -17.74
N PHE A 465 -3.92 -8.32 -17.25
CA PHE A 465 -4.89 -9.42 -17.18
C PHE A 465 -5.28 -9.93 -18.57
N ARG A 466 -5.29 -9.06 -19.55
CA ARG A 466 -5.44 -9.47 -20.96
C ARG A 466 -4.14 -10.01 -21.53
N GLN A 467 -3.04 -9.30 -21.33
CA GLN A 467 -1.80 -9.61 -22.07
C GLN A 467 -1.21 -10.96 -21.68
N TYR A 468 -1.17 -11.33 -20.39
CA TYR A 468 -0.46 -12.53 -19.97
C TYR A 468 -1.10 -13.83 -20.49
N PRO A 469 -2.44 -14.00 -20.49
CA PRO A 469 -3.07 -15.11 -21.21
C PRO A 469 -2.71 -15.14 -22.69
N ILE A 470 -2.58 -13.99 -23.36
CA ILE A 470 -2.19 -13.92 -24.78
C ILE A 470 -0.72 -14.32 -24.97
N VAL A 471 0.18 -13.88 -24.10
CA VAL A 471 1.60 -14.28 -24.15
C VAL A 471 1.76 -15.80 -24.05
N PHE A 472 0.90 -16.48 -23.29
CA PHE A 472 0.88 -17.93 -23.13
C PHE A 472 -0.33 -18.58 -23.81
N ALA A 473 -0.76 -18.08 -24.98
CA ALA A 473 -1.95 -18.53 -25.70
C ALA A 473 -1.93 -20.03 -26.05
N TYR A 474 -0.75 -20.63 -26.22
CA TYR A 474 -0.57 -22.05 -26.45
C TYR A 474 -0.97 -22.93 -25.24
N SER A 475 -1.05 -22.36 -24.02
CA SER A 475 -1.43 -23.07 -22.80
C SER A 475 -2.18 -22.17 -21.83
N PRO A 476 -3.53 -22.20 -21.84
CA PRO A 476 -4.34 -21.43 -20.89
C PRO A 476 -3.96 -21.69 -19.42
N ALA A 477 -3.52 -22.91 -19.10
CA ALA A 477 -3.07 -23.28 -17.76
C ALA A 477 -1.80 -22.52 -17.36
N LYS A 478 -0.84 -22.33 -18.27
CA LYS A 478 0.36 -21.51 -18.04
C LYS A 478 0.02 -20.03 -17.92
N GLY A 479 -0.92 -19.52 -18.71
CA GLY A 479 -1.41 -18.14 -18.58
C GLY A 479 -2.00 -17.87 -17.20
N ALA A 480 -2.84 -18.75 -16.68
CA ALA A 480 -3.40 -18.64 -15.34
C ALA A 480 -2.32 -18.76 -14.24
N GLN A 481 -1.37 -19.67 -14.38
CA GLN A 481 -0.24 -19.84 -13.47
C GLN A 481 0.64 -18.59 -13.46
N MET A 482 0.84 -17.95 -14.61
CA MET A 482 1.62 -16.73 -14.77
C MET A 482 1.01 -15.55 -14.00
N LEU A 483 -0.31 -15.41 -14.03
CA LEU A 483 -1.00 -14.39 -13.22
C LEU A 483 -0.78 -14.58 -11.72
N GLY A 484 -0.81 -15.82 -11.25
CA GLY A 484 -0.52 -16.14 -9.84
C GLY A 484 0.94 -15.84 -9.46
N TRP A 485 1.88 -16.26 -10.30
CA TRP A 485 3.31 -16.04 -10.10
C TRP A 485 3.68 -14.55 -10.07
N THR A 486 3.26 -13.80 -11.08
CA THR A 486 3.53 -12.35 -11.16
C THR A 486 2.86 -11.60 -10.01
N GLY A 487 1.65 -12.02 -9.61
CA GLY A 487 0.93 -11.49 -8.47
C GLY A 487 1.67 -11.67 -7.14
N ALA A 488 2.39 -12.78 -6.96
CA ALA A 488 3.22 -13.01 -5.78
C ALA A 488 4.44 -12.07 -5.75
N TRP A 489 5.18 -11.98 -6.86
CA TRP A 489 6.33 -11.08 -6.95
C TRP A 489 5.96 -9.61 -6.78
N ALA A 490 4.88 -9.16 -7.39
CA ALA A 490 4.44 -7.78 -7.27
C ALA A 490 3.89 -7.42 -5.88
N ALA A 491 3.48 -8.41 -5.08
CA ALA A 491 3.06 -8.18 -3.70
C ALA A 491 4.22 -7.81 -2.76
N TYR A 492 5.47 -8.02 -3.18
CA TYR A 492 6.63 -7.42 -2.52
C TYR A 492 6.77 -5.91 -2.78
N GLY A 493 5.95 -5.32 -3.66
CA GLY A 493 5.97 -3.89 -3.99
C GLY A 493 5.99 -2.98 -2.76
N PRO A 494 5.08 -3.10 -1.78
CA PRO A 494 5.12 -2.31 -0.57
C PRO A 494 6.45 -2.41 0.18
N PHE A 495 7.02 -3.61 0.26
CA PHE A 495 8.32 -3.82 0.91
C PHE A 495 9.46 -3.12 0.15
N ILE A 496 9.57 -3.38 -1.15
CA ILE A 496 10.68 -2.86 -1.98
C ILE A 496 10.59 -1.34 -2.10
N PHE A 497 9.45 -0.82 -2.54
CA PHE A 497 9.29 0.61 -2.82
C PHE A 497 9.39 1.45 -1.55
N THR A 498 8.66 1.05 -0.49
CA THR A 498 8.64 1.81 0.77
C THR A 498 10.01 1.83 1.43
N SER A 499 10.74 0.69 1.44
CA SER A 499 12.09 0.62 1.99
C SER A 499 13.09 1.46 1.19
N LEU A 500 13.03 1.40 -0.15
CA LEU A 500 13.93 2.18 -1.01
C LEU A 500 13.64 3.69 -0.93
N ILE A 501 12.37 4.11 -0.85
CA ILE A 501 11.99 5.51 -0.63
C ILE A 501 12.52 5.97 0.74
N GLY A 502 12.28 5.19 1.80
CA GLY A 502 12.77 5.50 3.14
C GLY A 502 14.30 5.62 3.18
N MET A 503 15.00 4.69 2.52
CA MET A 503 16.46 4.71 2.42
C MET A 503 16.98 5.93 1.65
N ALA A 504 16.35 6.29 0.52
CA ALA A 504 16.70 7.48 -0.24
C ALA A 504 16.55 8.73 0.62
N ILE A 505 15.39 8.93 1.27
CA ILE A 505 15.12 10.08 2.12
C ILE A 505 16.10 10.17 3.29
N THR A 506 16.36 9.06 3.99
CA THR A 506 17.23 9.08 5.18
C THR A 506 18.71 9.27 4.86
N LYS A 507 19.18 8.79 3.70
CA LYS A 507 20.58 8.91 3.31
C LYS A 507 20.90 10.21 2.56
N THR A 508 19.97 10.73 1.77
CA THR A 508 20.22 11.88 0.88
C THR A 508 19.37 13.10 1.20
N GLY A 509 18.46 13.00 2.16
CA GLY A 509 17.49 14.06 2.47
C GLY A 509 16.34 14.18 1.45
N SER A 510 16.29 13.33 0.42
CA SER A 510 15.32 13.43 -0.67
C SER A 510 14.94 12.06 -1.25
N ALA A 511 13.73 11.96 -1.79
CA ALA A 511 13.30 10.78 -2.55
C ALA A 511 13.78 10.77 -4.02
N ILE A 512 14.52 11.78 -4.48
CA ILE A 512 15.01 11.90 -5.88
C ILE A 512 15.73 10.62 -6.34
N PRO A 513 16.68 10.03 -5.60
CA PRO A 513 17.38 8.82 -6.05
C PRO A 513 16.44 7.65 -6.33
N PHE A 514 15.40 7.49 -5.51
CA PHE A 514 14.39 6.45 -5.74
C PHE A 514 13.62 6.70 -7.04
N PHE A 515 13.08 7.91 -7.26
CA PHE A 515 12.30 8.20 -8.46
C PHE A 515 13.14 8.17 -9.74
N ALA A 516 14.43 8.51 -9.68
CA ALA A 516 15.36 8.34 -10.79
C ALA A 516 15.55 6.85 -11.13
N GLY A 517 15.81 6.01 -10.12
CA GLY A 517 15.91 4.56 -10.30
C GLY A 517 14.60 3.94 -10.82
N ALA A 518 13.45 4.40 -10.32
CA ALA A 518 12.13 3.98 -10.77
C ALA A 518 11.90 4.34 -12.24
N ALA A 519 12.25 5.54 -12.69
CA ALA A 519 12.14 5.95 -14.09
C ALA A 519 12.96 5.05 -15.02
N ILE A 520 14.19 4.70 -14.63
CA ILE A 520 15.06 3.76 -15.37
C ILE A 520 14.43 2.37 -15.42
N PHE A 521 13.93 1.88 -14.28
CA PHE A 521 13.25 0.58 -14.21
C PHE A 521 12.00 0.54 -15.09
N TYR A 522 11.20 1.60 -15.09
CA TYR A 522 10.00 1.70 -15.93
C TYR A 522 10.37 1.78 -17.42
N ALA A 523 11.42 2.51 -17.77
CA ALA A 523 11.91 2.56 -19.14
C ALA A 523 12.36 1.17 -19.63
N TYR A 524 13.09 0.43 -18.79
CA TYR A 524 13.49 -0.95 -19.08
C TYR A 524 12.29 -1.88 -19.26
N ALA A 525 11.33 -1.85 -18.32
CA ALA A 525 10.12 -2.67 -18.40
C ALA A 525 9.29 -2.33 -19.65
N ASN A 526 9.19 -1.04 -19.98
CA ASN A 526 8.48 -0.58 -21.17
C ASN A 526 9.17 -0.99 -22.46
N PHE A 527 10.51 -0.97 -22.47
CA PHE A 527 11.30 -1.51 -23.60
C PHE A 527 11.03 -3.01 -23.81
N LEU A 528 11.00 -3.81 -22.75
CA LEU A 528 10.67 -5.24 -22.83
C LEU A 528 9.25 -5.44 -23.38
N ASN A 529 8.28 -4.68 -22.88
CA ASN A 529 6.90 -4.74 -23.36
C ASN A 529 6.82 -4.37 -24.86
N TRP A 530 7.46 -3.29 -25.25
CA TRP A 530 7.48 -2.86 -26.65
C TRP A 530 8.18 -3.87 -27.57
N TRP A 531 9.36 -4.37 -27.17
CA TRP A 531 10.18 -5.26 -28.00
C TRP A 531 9.49 -6.60 -28.26
N TYR A 532 8.95 -7.23 -27.21
CA TYR A 532 8.42 -8.58 -27.29
C TYR A 532 6.93 -8.65 -27.64
N TYR A 533 6.14 -7.59 -27.41
CA TYR A 533 4.68 -7.69 -27.46
C TYR A 533 3.98 -6.59 -28.24
N THR A 534 4.59 -5.42 -28.47
CA THR A 534 3.88 -4.26 -29.06
C THR A 534 4.34 -3.89 -30.46
N ARG A 535 5.63 -3.98 -30.76
CA ARG A 535 6.15 -3.61 -32.09
C ARG A 535 5.61 -4.55 -33.17
N LYS A 536 5.38 -4.05 -34.38
CA LYS A 536 5.01 -4.89 -35.54
C LYS A 536 6.08 -5.96 -35.77
N GLY A 537 5.63 -7.22 -35.92
CA GLY A 537 6.53 -8.38 -36.05
C GLY A 537 7.19 -8.83 -34.75
N SER A 538 6.70 -8.37 -33.59
CA SER A 538 7.14 -8.89 -32.29
C SER A 538 6.73 -10.35 -32.14
N GLU A 539 7.50 -11.08 -31.32
CA GLU A 539 7.36 -12.53 -31.16
C GLU A 539 5.96 -12.97 -30.69
N ARG A 540 5.37 -12.23 -29.77
CA ARG A 540 4.05 -12.55 -29.19
C ARG A 540 3.11 -11.35 -29.21
N PHE A 541 2.92 -10.83 -30.43
CA PHE A 541 2.10 -9.64 -30.66
C PHE A 541 0.65 -9.85 -30.21
N ASP A 542 0.11 -8.87 -29.46
CA ASP A 542 -1.31 -8.84 -29.10
C ASP A 542 -2.11 -7.97 -30.10
N PHE A 543 -2.93 -8.62 -30.90
CA PHE A 543 -3.72 -7.99 -31.97
C PHE A 543 -5.03 -7.35 -31.47
N GLY A 544 -5.33 -7.39 -30.20
CA GLY A 544 -6.64 -7.00 -29.68
C GLY A 544 -7.75 -7.94 -30.16
N ASN A 545 -9.01 -7.49 -30.11
CA ASN A 545 -10.17 -8.31 -30.52
C ASN A 545 -10.26 -8.59 -32.03
N SER A 546 -9.46 -7.91 -32.84
CA SER A 546 -9.64 -7.91 -34.31
C SER A 546 -8.87 -8.99 -35.05
N GLY A 547 -8.07 -9.83 -34.37
CA GLY A 547 -7.16 -10.66 -35.12
C GLY A 547 -6.74 -11.99 -34.54
N GLY A 548 -7.35 -12.48 -33.47
CA GLY A 548 -6.89 -13.68 -32.78
C GLY A 548 -5.57 -13.47 -32.03
N THR A 549 -4.97 -14.55 -31.54
CA THR A 549 -3.68 -14.50 -30.84
C THR A 549 -2.53 -14.73 -31.81
N TRP A 550 -1.30 -14.39 -31.41
CA TRP A 550 -0.10 -14.72 -32.17
C TRP A 550 0.00 -16.24 -32.44
N TRP A 551 -0.48 -17.07 -31.50
CA TRP A 551 -0.50 -18.53 -31.63
C TRP A 551 -1.44 -19.02 -32.74
N ASP A 552 -2.60 -18.39 -32.91
CA ASP A 552 -3.57 -18.77 -33.94
C ASP A 552 -3.05 -18.48 -35.35
N LYS A 553 -2.08 -17.57 -35.48
CA LYS A 553 -1.48 -17.15 -36.75
C LYS A 553 -0.28 -18.01 -37.19
N LEU A 554 0.20 -18.89 -36.34
CA LEU A 554 1.29 -19.79 -36.67
C LEU A 554 0.78 -20.96 -37.51
N SER A 555 1.61 -21.42 -38.45
CA SER A 555 1.38 -22.68 -39.16
C SER A 555 1.50 -23.89 -38.22
N ASP A 556 0.91 -25.03 -38.59
CA ASP A 556 0.95 -26.22 -37.75
C ASP A 556 2.38 -26.72 -37.51
N GLY A 557 3.28 -26.59 -38.52
CA GLY A 557 4.69 -26.91 -38.35
C GLY A 557 5.44 -26.00 -37.38
N GLU A 558 5.09 -24.70 -37.35
CA GLU A 558 5.64 -23.76 -36.35
C GLU A 558 5.11 -24.02 -34.96
N LYS A 559 3.81 -24.34 -34.84
CA LYS A 559 3.20 -24.74 -33.56
C LYS A 559 3.87 -25.98 -32.98
N GLU A 560 4.16 -26.96 -33.80
CA GLU A 560 4.83 -28.20 -33.36
C GLU A 560 6.27 -27.90 -32.89
N LYS A 561 7.04 -27.10 -33.63
CA LYS A 561 8.38 -26.65 -33.20
C LYS A 561 8.31 -25.88 -31.88
N MET A 562 7.34 -25.01 -31.69
CA MET A 562 7.19 -24.24 -30.46
C MET A 562 6.77 -25.13 -29.27
N LYS A 563 5.96 -26.16 -29.48
CA LYS A 563 5.64 -27.15 -28.44
C LYS A 563 6.91 -27.84 -27.92
N HIS A 564 7.83 -28.21 -28.77
CA HIS A 564 9.10 -28.83 -28.37
C HIS A 564 10.01 -27.85 -27.63
N ILE A 565 9.96 -26.55 -27.92
CA ILE A 565 10.80 -25.53 -27.29
C ILE A 565 10.23 -25.07 -25.93
N ASP A 566 8.91 -24.80 -25.89
CA ASP A 566 8.24 -24.18 -24.75
C ASP A 566 7.55 -25.17 -23.80
N LEU A 567 7.24 -26.39 -24.27
CA LEU A 567 6.43 -27.37 -23.57
C LEU A 567 7.21 -28.62 -23.11
N HIS A 568 8.53 -28.59 -23.11
CA HIS A 568 9.28 -29.68 -22.51
C HIS A 568 8.82 -29.91 -21.07
N GLN A 569 7.92 -30.87 -21.00
CA GLN A 569 7.48 -31.52 -19.77
C GLN A 569 8.58 -32.42 -19.24
#